data_7449d3d7cb06e5c3ce3abfdef8115ef8
#
_entry.id   7449d3d7cb06e5c3ce3abfdef8115ef8
#
_cell.length_a   1.000
_cell.length_b   1.000
_cell.length_c   1.000
_cell.angle_alpha   90.00
_cell.angle_beta   90.00
_cell.angle_gamma   90.00
#
_symmetry.space_group_name_H-M   'P 1'
#
loop_
_entity.id
_entity.type
_entity.pdbx_description
1 polymer ?
#
loop_
_entity_poly.entity_id
_entity_poly.type
_entity_poly.pdbx_seq_one_letter_code
_entity_poly.pdbx_strand_id
1 'polypeptide(L)'
;MHALPSIVVTREDLIQSLIPERVRQGGAYQVPDATGMIKLDAMENPYQWPESLRADLAERLAHIAFNRYPDPQANGVRGPLREFMNIPDELEMLFGNGSDEIIALLIANLIGSGRSVCAPDPSFVMFQVLANQYSVPFRALPLDASLDIDLTGWMDGLVDADPALIFIPQPNNPTGNLFSKDRLTEIVESTQALVVI
;
A
#
# COMPACT_ATOMS: atom_id res chain seq x y z
N MET A 1 41.95 -14.33 -33.55
CA MET A 1 41.03 -13.38 -32.92
C MET A 1 39.72 -13.43 -33.69
N HIS A 2 38.72 -14.17 -33.18
CA HIS A 2 37.38 -14.15 -33.77
C HIS A 2 36.67 -12.90 -33.23
N ALA A 3 36.37 -11.94 -34.09
CA ALA A 3 35.52 -10.83 -33.77
C ALA A 3 34.11 -11.39 -33.43
N LEU A 4 33.62 -11.11 -32.25
CA LEU A 4 32.23 -11.39 -31.91
C LEU A 4 31.33 -10.61 -32.88
N PRO A 5 30.28 -11.22 -33.44
CA PRO A 5 29.36 -10.50 -34.30
C PRO A 5 28.73 -9.36 -33.47
N SER A 6 28.79 -8.15 -34.00
CA SER A 6 28.11 -6.99 -33.42
C SER A 6 26.59 -7.21 -33.55
N ILE A 7 25.98 -7.73 -32.49
CA ILE A 7 24.54 -7.80 -32.41
C ILE A 7 24.05 -6.35 -32.20
N VAL A 8 23.48 -5.76 -33.23
CA VAL A 8 22.78 -4.47 -33.11
C VAL A 8 21.46 -4.75 -32.42
N VAL A 9 21.46 -4.64 -31.11
CA VAL A 9 20.23 -4.75 -30.29
C VAL A 9 19.49 -3.42 -30.39
N THR A 10 18.27 -3.44 -30.88
CA THR A 10 17.43 -2.23 -30.92
C THR A 10 17.01 -1.81 -29.50
N ARG A 11 16.61 -0.54 -29.32
CA ARG A 11 16.05 -0.06 -28.05
C ARG A 11 14.81 -0.86 -27.65
N GLU A 12 13.99 -1.24 -28.62
CA GLU A 12 12.79 -2.06 -28.43
C GLU A 12 13.12 -3.46 -27.89
N ASP A 13 14.12 -4.12 -28.49
CA ASP A 13 14.58 -5.44 -28.04
C ASP A 13 15.13 -5.37 -26.61
N LEU A 14 15.85 -4.30 -26.24
CA LEU A 14 16.32 -4.09 -24.88
C LEU A 14 15.16 -3.92 -23.90
N ILE A 15 14.16 -3.12 -24.21
CA ILE A 15 12.98 -2.92 -23.36
C ILE A 15 12.25 -4.26 -23.18
N GLN A 16 12.05 -5.02 -24.26
CA GLN A 16 11.37 -6.31 -24.18
C GLN A 16 12.16 -7.34 -23.37
N SER A 17 13.47 -7.34 -23.43
CA SER A 17 14.31 -8.30 -22.71
C SER A 17 14.50 -7.95 -21.23
N LEU A 18 14.54 -6.66 -20.88
CA LEU A 18 14.85 -6.20 -19.53
C LEU A 18 13.61 -5.92 -18.69
N ILE A 19 12.51 -5.44 -19.30
CA ILE A 19 11.30 -5.07 -18.59
C ILE A 19 10.29 -6.21 -18.68
N PRO A 20 9.90 -6.82 -17.56
CA PRO A 20 8.91 -7.90 -17.55
C PRO A 20 7.58 -7.47 -18.19
N GLU A 21 6.93 -8.40 -18.89
CA GLU A 21 5.69 -8.14 -19.64
C GLU A 21 4.60 -7.53 -18.76
N ARG A 22 4.43 -8.01 -17.52
CA ARG A 22 3.47 -7.47 -16.55
C ARG A 22 3.66 -5.98 -16.27
N VAL A 23 4.89 -5.48 -16.29
CA VAL A 23 5.21 -4.06 -16.08
C VAL A 23 4.90 -3.27 -17.35
N ARG A 24 5.21 -3.83 -18.52
CA ARG A 24 4.95 -3.20 -19.81
C ARG A 24 3.44 -3.08 -20.11
N GLN A 25 2.64 -4.05 -19.67
CA GLN A 25 1.20 -4.08 -19.86
C GLN A 25 0.42 -3.33 -18.77
N GLY A 26 1.04 -3.07 -17.61
CA GLY A 26 0.38 -2.48 -16.45
C GLY A 26 -0.12 -1.05 -16.64
N GLY A 27 0.42 -0.31 -17.62
CA GLY A 27 0.05 1.10 -17.86
C GLY A 27 0.39 2.02 -16.67
N ALA A 28 0.32 3.32 -16.91
CA ALA A 28 0.39 4.30 -15.83
C ALA A 28 -1.00 4.45 -15.17
N TYR A 29 -1.01 4.63 -13.85
CA TYR A 29 -2.24 4.99 -13.14
C TYR A 29 -2.81 6.28 -13.74
N GLN A 30 -4.07 6.22 -14.16
CA GLN A 30 -4.78 7.34 -14.76
C GLN A 30 -5.54 8.09 -13.67
N VAL A 31 -5.15 9.33 -13.41
CA VAL A 31 -5.92 10.23 -12.54
C VAL A 31 -6.97 10.90 -13.41
N PRO A 32 -8.28 10.75 -13.12
CA PRO A 32 -9.33 11.44 -13.84
C PRO A 32 -9.20 12.96 -13.77
N ASP A 33 -9.45 13.67 -14.88
CA ASP A 33 -9.54 15.12 -14.85
C ASP A 33 -10.85 15.55 -14.15
N ALA A 34 -10.70 16.14 -12.97
CA ALA A 34 -11.80 16.63 -12.14
C ALA A 34 -12.04 18.14 -12.30
N THR A 35 -11.50 18.78 -13.35
CA THR A 35 -11.65 20.22 -13.58
C THR A 35 -13.14 20.59 -13.65
N GLY A 36 -13.58 21.50 -12.79
CA GLY A 36 -14.98 21.96 -12.70
C GLY A 36 -15.93 21.00 -11.98
N MET A 37 -15.44 19.91 -11.41
CA MET A 37 -16.22 18.94 -10.62
C MET A 37 -15.93 19.07 -9.12
N ILE A 38 -16.84 18.54 -8.29
CA ILE A 38 -16.58 18.32 -6.88
C ILE A 38 -15.77 17.02 -6.77
N LYS A 39 -14.50 17.14 -6.38
CA LYS A 39 -13.57 15.99 -6.29
C LYS A 39 -13.84 15.19 -5.00
N LEU A 40 -14.27 13.93 -5.14
CA LEU A 40 -14.58 13.02 -4.05
C LEU A 40 -13.93 11.63 -4.22
N ASP A 41 -13.03 11.51 -5.18
CA ASP A 41 -12.47 10.23 -5.64
C ASP A 41 -11.17 9.80 -4.95
N ALA A 42 -10.46 10.71 -4.28
CA ALA A 42 -9.13 10.45 -3.74
C ALA A 42 -9.02 10.64 -2.22
N MET A 43 -10.12 10.80 -1.51
CA MET A 43 -10.18 10.99 -0.04
C MET A 43 -9.25 12.12 0.46
N GLU A 44 -9.06 13.16 -0.33
CA GLU A 44 -8.24 14.31 0.03
C GLU A 44 -8.94 15.17 1.10
N ASN A 45 -8.15 15.74 2.02
CA ASN A 45 -8.69 16.69 2.99
C ASN A 45 -9.07 18.02 2.27
N PRO A 46 -10.36 18.41 2.25
CA PRO A 46 -10.80 19.62 1.55
C PRO A 46 -10.46 20.92 2.31
N TYR A 47 -10.05 20.83 3.56
CA TYR A 47 -9.78 21.99 4.41
C TYR A 47 -8.35 22.48 4.22
N GLN A 48 -8.21 23.79 4.05
CA GLN A 48 -6.90 24.43 4.03
C GLN A 48 -6.42 24.72 5.44
N TRP A 49 -5.11 24.73 5.61
CA TRP A 49 -4.51 25.12 6.88
C TRP A 49 -4.74 26.60 7.19
N PRO A 50 -4.97 26.96 8.46
CA PRO A 50 -5.02 28.35 8.90
C PRO A 50 -3.76 29.13 8.51
N GLU A 51 -3.89 30.44 8.27
CA GLU A 51 -2.76 31.29 7.86
C GLU A 51 -1.60 31.23 8.86
N SER A 52 -1.91 31.24 10.17
CA SER A 52 -0.88 31.17 11.22
C SER A 52 -0.07 29.86 11.14
N LEU A 53 -0.70 28.74 10.85
CA LEU A 53 0.00 27.47 10.70
C LEU A 53 0.85 27.42 9.43
N ARG A 54 0.36 28.02 8.33
CA ARG A 54 1.13 28.12 7.08
C ARG A 54 2.37 28.99 7.25
N ALA A 55 2.24 30.13 7.99
CA ALA A 55 3.36 31.01 8.29
C ALA A 55 4.42 30.33 9.17
N ASP A 56 4.02 29.65 10.26
CA ASP A 56 4.92 28.87 11.12
C ASP A 56 5.65 27.78 10.33
N LEU A 57 4.94 27.04 9.46
CA LEU A 57 5.56 26.04 8.61
C LEU A 57 6.60 26.65 7.65
N ALA A 58 6.28 27.78 7.02
CA ALA A 58 7.20 28.45 6.10
C ALA A 58 8.48 28.90 6.81
N GLU A 59 8.37 29.42 8.01
CA GLU A 59 9.52 29.80 8.84
C GLU A 59 10.38 28.57 9.20
N ARG A 60 9.76 27.49 9.66
CA ARG A 60 10.48 26.24 9.97
C ARG A 60 11.17 25.65 8.75
N LEU A 61 10.51 25.62 7.61
CA LEU A 61 11.08 25.11 6.36
C LEU A 61 12.30 25.93 5.91
N ALA A 62 12.33 27.25 6.13
CA ALA A 62 13.48 28.08 5.79
C ALA A 62 14.76 27.70 6.55
N HIS A 63 14.65 27.04 7.69
CA HIS A 63 15.78 26.61 8.52
C HIS A 63 16.18 25.15 8.32
N ILE A 64 15.46 24.38 7.49
CA ILE A 64 15.80 22.99 7.22
C ILE A 64 16.98 22.89 6.26
N ALA A 65 17.95 22.08 6.61
CA ALA A 65 19.11 21.76 5.77
C ALA A 65 18.75 20.71 4.71
N PHE A 66 18.01 21.09 3.65
CA PHE A 66 17.56 20.19 2.58
C PHE A 66 18.69 19.46 1.84
N ASN A 67 19.93 19.93 1.98
CA ASN A 67 21.12 19.30 1.41
C ASN A 67 21.73 18.21 2.32
N ARG A 68 21.09 17.88 3.43
CA ARG A 68 21.54 16.86 4.38
C ARG A 68 20.55 15.68 4.40
N TYR A 69 21.05 14.49 4.72
CA TYR A 69 20.17 13.35 4.97
C TYR A 69 19.31 13.59 6.21
N PRO A 70 18.04 13.18 6.19
CA PRO A 70 17.17 13.24 7.37
C PRO A 70 17.65 12.25 8.45
N ASP A 71 17.11 12.41 9.67
CA ASP A 71 17.27 11.42 10.72
C ASP A 71 16.60 10.09 10.29
N PRO A 72 17.37 9.01 10.09
CA PRO A 72 16.81 7.74 9.58
C PRO A 72 15.84 7.07 10.55
N GLN A 73 15.86 7.46 11.81
CA GLN A 73 14.97 6.93 12.85
C GLN A 73 13.76 7.83 13.11
N ALA A 74 13.71 9.01 12.48
CA ALA A 74 12.67 10.03 12.67
C ALA A 74 12.38 10.34 14.16
N ASN A 75 13.43 10.41 14.99
CA ASN A 75 13.31 10.58 16.46
C ASN A 75 12.50 11.83 16.84
N GLY A 76 12.62 12.92 16.06
CA GLY A 76 11.88 14.16 16.28
C GLY A 76 10.35 14.01 16.12
N VAL A 77 9.88 12.98 15.42
CA VAL A 77 8.45 12.70 15.17
C VAL A 77 7.95 11.54 16.02
N ARG A 78 8.78 10.52 16.21
CA ARG A 78 8.41 9.26 16.87
C ARG A 78 7.80 9.46 18.26
N GLY A 79 8.45 10.21 19.13
CA GLY A 79 7.98 10.48 20.49
C GLY A 79 6.63 11.22 20.53
N PRO A 80 6.55 12.42 19.92
CA PRO A 80 5.30 13.18 19.85
C PRO A 80 4.14 12.42 19.19
N LEU A 81 4.41 11.62 18.13
CA LEU A 81 3.36 10.85 17.47
C LEU A 81 2.87 9.69 18.35
N ARG A 82 3.79 9.00 19.05
CA ARG A 82 3.44 7.94 20.01
C ARG A 82 2.51 8.47 21.10
N GLU A 83 2.83 9.61 21.67
CA GLU A 83 2.01 10.27 22.68
C GLU A 83 0.65 10.69 22.12
N PHE A 84 0.63 11.36 20.96
CA PHE A 84 -0.61 11.81 20.31
C PHE A 84 -1.57 10.66 19.95
N MET A 85 -1.03 9.56 19.46
CA MET A 85 -1.79 8.37 19.03
C MET A 85 -2.03 7.37 20.17
N ASN A 86 -1.51 7.61 21.38
CA ASN A 86 -1.55 6.69 22.51
C ASN A 86 -1.01 5.29 22.16
N ILE A 87 0.12 5.24 21.42
CA ILE A 87 0.74 3.98 21.02
C ILE A 87 1.50 3.40 22.21
N PRO A 88 1.20 2.17 22.66
CA PRO A 88 1.93 1.49 23.74
C PRO A 88 3.44 1.38 23.48
N ASP A 89 4.25 1.44 24.54
CA ASP A 89 5.71 1.44 24.43
C ASP A 89 6.27 0.14 23.85
N GLU A 90 5.57 -0.98 24.05
CA GLU A 90 5.91 -2.30 23.54
C GLU A 90 5.69 -2.46 22.03
N LEU A 91 5.00 -1.51 21.37
CA LEU A 91 4.77 -1.52 19.92
C LEU A 91 5.80 -0.67 19.20
N GLU A 92 6.31 -1.19 18.10
CA GLU A 92 7.21 -0.47 17.22
C GLU A 92 6.47 0.38 16.19
N MET A 93 7.13 1.40 15.66
CA MET A 93 6.58 2.30 14.64
C MET A 93 7.48 2.28 13.40
N LEU A 94 6.87 2.03 12.25
CA LEU A 94 7.50 2.16 10.94
C LEU A 94 6.92 3.38 10.23
N PHE A 95 7.78 4.22 9.67
CA PHE A 95 7.38 5.40 8.89
C PHE A 95 7.63 5.18 7.41
N GLY A 96 6.74 5.71 6.57
CA GLY A 96 6.84 5.72 5.13
C GLY A 96 6.22 6.96 4.51
N ASN A 97 6.50 7.19 3.24
CA ASN A 97 5.90 8.29 2.49
C ASN A 97 4.52 7.86 1.96
N GLY A 98 3.54 7.87 2.84
CA GLY A 98 2.20 7.38 2.58
C GLY A 98 2.05 5.87 2.74
N SER A 99 0.80 5.40 2.70
CA SER A 99 0.46 3.98 2.84
C SER A 99 1.04 3.12 1.73
N ASP A 100 1.11 3.65 0.51
CA ASP A 100 1.59 2.88 -0.66
C ASP A 100 3.04 2.43 -0.51
N GLU A 101 3.91 3.25 0.10
CA GLU A 101 5.29 2.84 0.37
C GLU A 101 5.34 1.70 1.40
N ILE A 102 4.55 1.79 2.49
CA ILE A 102 4.49 0.73 3.50
C ILE A 102 3.92 -0.56 2.91
N ILE A 103 2.84 -0.48 2.13
CA ILE A 103 2.26 -1.63 1.43
C ILE A 103 3.28 -2.26 0.48
N ALA A 104 3.98 -1.44 -0.31
CA ALA A 104 5.03 -1.89 -1.21
C ALA A 104 6.17 -2.60 -0.47
N LEU A 105 6.64 -2.04 0.64
CA LEU A 105 7.69 -2.65 1.48
C LEU A 105 7.25 -4.01 2.04
N LEU A 106 6.02 -4.12 2.55
CA LEU A 106 5.49 -5.38 3.07
C LEU A 106 5.41 -6.45 1.98
N ILE A 107 4.84 -6.10 0.81
CA ILE A 107 4.69 -7.04 -0.32
C ILE A 107 6.05 -7.44 -0.89
N ALA A 108 7.00 -6.49 -1.03
CA ALA A 108 8.31 -6.76 -1.58
C ALA A 108 9.10 -7.83 -0.78
N ASN A 109 8.86 -7.91 0.53
CA ASN A 109 9.48 -8.93 1.39
C ASN A 109 8.92 -10.34 1.15
N LEU A 110 7.84 -10.49 0.39
CA LEU A 110 7.25 -11.78 0.04
C LEU A 110 7.73 -12.34 -1.31
N ILE A 111 8.55 -11.59 -2.04
CA ILE A 111 9.07 -12.04 -3.36
C ILE A 111 9.79 -13.38 -3.19
N GLY A 112 9.36 -14.38 -3.96
CA GLY A 112 9.95 -15.72 -3.95
C GLY A 112 9.51 -16.61 -2.78
N SER A 113 8.64 -16.16 -1.89
CA SER A 113 8.10 -16.99 -0.79
C SER A 113 7.16 -18.08 -1.27
N GLY A 114 6.55 -17.91 -2.44
CA GLY A 114 5.48 -18.77 -2.95
C GLY A 114 4.11 -18.54 -2.31
N ARG A 115 4.04 -17.73 -1.25
CA ARG A 115 2.81 -17.40 -0.52
C ARG A 115 2.14 -16.15 -1.11
N SER A 116 0.87 -15.96 -0.80
CA SER A 116 0.05 -14.91 -1.38
C SER A 116 -0.17 -13.69 -0.47
N VAL A 117 -0.70 -12.62 -1.09
CA VAL A 117 -1.33 -11.48 -0.43
C VAL A 117 -2.83 -11.58 -0.62
N CYS A 118 -3.60 -11.37 0.44
CA CYS A 118 -5.06 -11.34 0.39
C CYS A 118 -5.58 -9.95 0.78
N ALA A 119 -6.72 -9.56 0.21
CA ALA A 119 -7.46 -8.36 0.60
C ALA A 119 -8.95 -8.52 0.25
N PRO A 120 -9.87 -7.74 0.87
CA PRO A 120 -11.27 -7.73 0.46
C PRO A 120 -11.46 -7.24 -0.99
N ASP A 121 -12.54 -7.64 -1.61
CA ASP A 121 -12.96 -7.13 -2.92
C ASP A 121 -14.48 -6.82 -2.90
N PRO A 122 -14.89 -5.57 -3.17
CA PRO A 122 -14.06 -4.39 -3.55
C PRO A 122 -13.27 -3.80 -2.38
N SER A 123 -12.03 -3.36 -2.67
CA SER A 123 -11.16 -2.66 -1.71
C SER A 123 -10.13 -1.78 -2.42
N PHE A 124 -9.13 -1.30 -1.68
CA PHE A 124 -8.10 -0.41 -2.21
C PHE A 124 -7.25 -1.12 -3.27
N VAL A 125 -7.34 -0.61 -4.50
CA VAL A 125 -6.75 -1.24 -5.69
C VAL A 125 -5.24 -1.46 -5.62
N MET A 126 -4.52 -0.64 -4.84
CA MET A 126 -3.06 -0.71 -4.76
C MET A 126 -2.54 -2.02 -4.15
N PHE A 127 -3.33 -2.73 -3.36
CA PHE A 127 -2.94 -4.06 -2.86
C PHE A 127 -2.67 -5.02 -4.02
N GLN A 128 -3.61 -5.09 -4.96
CA GLN A 128 -3.48 -5.94 -6.15
C GLN A 128 -2.43 -5.41 -7.12
N VAL A 129 -2.41 -4.11 -7.36
CA VAL A 129 -1.45 -3.47 -8.29
C VAL A 129 -0.02 -3.74 -7.84
N LEU A 130 0.29 -3.52 -6.56
CA LEU A 130 1.62 -3.74 -6.02
C LEU A 130 1.97 -5.23 -5.96
N ALA A 131 1.05 -6.11 -5.55
CA ALA A 131 1.29 -7.56 -5.59
C ALA A 131 1.66 -8.03 -7.00
N ASN A 132 0.91 -7.61 -8.02
CA ASN A 132 1.21 -7.91 -9.41
C ASN A 132 2.57 -7.34 -9.87
N GLN A 133 2.88 -6.10 -9.48
CA GLN A 133 4.14 -5.45 -9.81
C GLN A 133 5.35 -6.23 -9.27
N TYR A 134 5.23 -6.76 -8.06
CA TYR A 134 6.28 -7.55 -7.41
C TYR A 134 6.22 -9.06 -7.75
N SER A 135 5.26 -9.49 -8.58
CA SER A 135 5.05 -10.92 -8.90
C SER A 135 4.74 -11.77 -7.67
N VAL A 136 4.06 -11.21 -6.70
CA VAL A 136 3.51 -11.93 -5.55
C VAL A 136 2.07 -12.33 -5.88
N PRO A 137 1.65 -13.58 -5.67
CA PRO A 137 0.28 -13.99 -5.88
C PRO A 137 -0.69 -13.13 -5.08
N PHE A 138 -1.80 -12.72 -5.70
CA PHE A 138 -2.85 -11.95 -5.05
C PHE A 138 -4.18 -12.69 -5.09
N ARG A 139 -4.88 -12.73 -3.97
CA ARG A 139 -6.22 -13.29 -3.84
C ARG A 139 -7.19 -12.24 -3.30
N ALA A 140 -8.16 -11.86 -4.12
CA ALA A 140 -9.31 -11.09 -3.70
C ALA A 140 -10.28 -11.98 -2.90
N LEU A 141 -10.74 -11.50 -1.76
CA LEU A 141 -11.67 -12.21 -0.88
C LEU A 141 -13.03 -11.48 -0.86
N PRO A 142 -14.15 -12.21 -0.93
CA PRO A 142 -15.45 -11.61 -1.17
C PRO A 142 -15.98 -10.83 0.04
N LEU A 143 -16.75 -9.78 -0.25
CA LEU A 143 -17.66 -9.16 0.71
C LEU A 143 -19.09 -9.70 0.50
N ASP A 144 -19.90 -9.69 1.56
CA ASP A 144 -21.31 -10.07 1.48
C ASP A 144 -22.17 -8.94 0.89
N ALA A 145 -23.49 -9.16 0.76
CA ALA A 145 -24.41 -8.18 0.19
C ALA A 145 -24.53 -6.89 1.00
N SER A 146 -24.10 -6.88 2.26
CA SER A 146 -24.02 -5.69 3.12
C SER A 146 -22.66 -4.99 3.06
N LEU A 147 -21.76 -5.45 2.19
CA LEU A 147 -20.37 -5.02 2.07
C LEU A 147 -19.52 -5.31 3.34
N ASP A 148 -19.95 -6.25 4.17
CA ASP A 148 -19.13 -6.78 5.25
C ASP A 148 -18.39 -8.05 4.77
N ILE A 149 -17.42 -8.51 5.55
CA ILE A 149 -16.64 -9.72 5.22
C ILE A 149 -17.57 -10.93 5.11
N ASP A 150 -17.55 -11.61 3.97
CA ASP A 150 -18.15 -12.94 3.85
C ASP A 150 -17.27 -13.99 4.55
N LEU A 151 -17.55 -14.21 5.83
CA LEU A 151 -16.67 -15.05 6.66
C LEU A 151 -16.47 -16.46 6.10
N THR A 152 -17.53 -17.08 5.56
CA THR A 152 -17.42 -18.43 4.95
C THR A 152 -16.52 -18.40 3.71
N GLY A 153 -16.76 -17.45 2.80
CA GLY A 153 -15.93 -17.28 1.60
C GLY A 153 -14.48 -16.92 1.92
N TRP A 154 -14.26 -16.19 3.03
CA TRP A 154 -12.91 -15.88 3.49
C TRP A 154 -12.18 -17.09 4.05
N MET A 155 -12.81 -17.90 4.91
CA MET A 155 -12.17 -19.08 5.48
C MET A 155 -11.76 -20.07 4.38
N ASP A 156 -12.63 -20.32 3.42
CA ASP A 156 -12.29 -21.18 2.26
C ASP A 156 -11.17 -20.56 1.41
N GLY A 157 -11.27 -19.25 1.13
CA GLY A 157 -10.28 -18.52 0.34
C GLY A 157 -8.90 -18.42 0.99
N LEU A 158 -8.82 -18.32 2.31
CA LEU A 158 -7.55 -18.30 3.05
C LEU A 158 -6.85 -19.65 3.04
N VAL A 159 -7.59 -20.75 3.13
CA VAL A 159 -7.03 -22.10 3.01
C VAL A 159 -6.41 -22.30 1.61
N ASP A 160 -7.12 -21.91 0.56
CA ASP A 160 -6.67 -22.07 -0.82
C ASP A 160 -5.48 -21.16 -1.18
N ALA A 161 -5.46 -19.97 -0.61
CA ALA A 161 -4.50 -18.93 -0.97
C ALA A 161 -3.16 -19.02 -0.22
N ASP A 162 -3.11 -19.71 0.93
CA ASP A 162 -1.95 -19.75 1.83
C ASP A 162 -1.28 -18.35 2.01
N PRO A 163 -2.00 -17.35 2.56
CA PRO A 163 -1.48 -15.99 2.59
C PRO A 163 -0.31 -15.85 3.59
N ALA A 164 0.68 -15.05 3.21
CA ALA A 164 1.65 -14.50 4.14
C ALA A 164 1.21 -13.14 4.69
N LEU A 165 0.32 -12.45 3.97
CA LEU A 165 -0.09 -11.08 4.28
C LEU A 165 -1.56 -10.89 3.91
N ILE A 166 -2.33 -10.31 4.82
CA ILE A 166 -3.74 -9.95 4.62
C ILE A 166 -3.90 -8.47 4.94
N PHE A 167 -4.40 -7.69 3.98
CA PHE A 167 -4.78 -6.29 4.20
C PHE A 167 -6.28 -6.19 4.43
N ILE A 168 -6.68 -5.45 5.46
CA ILE A 168 -8.09 -5.20 5.80
C ILE A 168 -8.26 -3.72 6.14
N PRO A 169 -8.49 -2.83 5.16
CA PRO A 169 -8.68 -1.41 5.44
C PRO A 169 -9.90 -1.15 6.33
N GLN A 170 -9.76 -0.34 7.36
CA GLN A 170 -10.80 -0.07 8.34
C GLN A 170 -10.85 1.43 8.69
N PRO A 171 -11.78 2.22 8.13
CA PRO A 171 -12.86 1.85 7.19
C PRO A 171 -12.35 1.33 5.84
N ASN A 172 -13.16 0.50 5.16
CA ASN A 172 -12.80 0.01 3.82
C ASN A 172 -12.94 1.12 2.77
N ASN A 173 -12.01 1.16 1.83
CA ASN A 173 -12.06 2.04 0.65
C ASN A 173 -12.25 1.15 -0.60
N PRO A 174 -13.28 1.36 -1.47
CA PRO A 174 -14.13 2.57 -1.57
C PRO A 174 -15.48 2.48 -0.83
N THR A 175 -15.79 1.39 -0.14
CA THR A 175 -17.14 1.15 0.39
C THR A 175 -17.49 2.05 1.59
N GLY A 176 -16.49 2.56 2.32
CA GLY A 176 -16.63 3.52 3.40
C GLY A 176 -17.21 2.95 4.71
N ASN A 177 -17.49 1.65 4.76
CA ASN A 177 -18.03 0.98 5.95
C ASN A 177 -16.93 0.45 6.86
N LEU A 178 -17.29 0.20 8.09
CA LEU A 178 -16.50 -0.58 9.05
C LEU A 178 -16.92 -2.04 8.95
N PHE A 179 -15.96 -2.94 8.91
CA PHE A 179 -16.22 -4.37 9.01
C PHE A 179 -16.58 -4.77 10.45
N SER A 180 -17.36 -5.83 10.60
CA SER A 180 -17.73 -6.39 11.90
C SER A 180 -16.49 -6.79 12.69
N LYS A 181 -16.40 -6.28 13.94
CA LYS A 181 -15.28 -6.59 14.84
C LYS A 181 -15.16 -8.08 15.12
N ASP A 182 -16.30 -8.78 15.26
CA ASP A 182 -16.30 -10.22 15.53
C ASP A 182 -15.74 -11.01 14.35
N ARG A 183 -16.13 -10.65 13.12
CA ARG A 183 -15.57 -11.25 11.88
C ARG A 183 -14.07 -10.99 11.74
N LEU A 184 -13.62 -9.76 12.03
CA LEU A 184 -12.20 -9.42 12.03
C LEU A 184 -11.42 -10.26 13.04
N THR A 185 -11.94 -10.40 14.25
CA THR A 185 -11.32 -11.21 15.30
C THR A 185 -11.17 -12.65 14.86
N GLU A 186 -12.24 -13.25 14.31
CA GLU A 186 -12.23 -14.63 13.85
C GLU A 186 -11.19 -14.86 12.73
N ILE A 187 -11.05 -13.91 11.79
CA ILE A 187 -10.01 -13.98 10.75
C ILE A 187 -8.61 -13.91 11.36
N VAL A 188 -8.36 -12.96 12.25
CA VAL A 188 -7.05 -12.79 12.90
C VAL A 188 -6.65 -14.04 13.68
N GLU A 189 -7.60 -14.66 14.39
CA GLU A 189 -7.36 -15.88 15.16
C GLU A 189 -7.20 -17.14 14.30
N SER A 190 -7.74 -17.14 13.08
CA SER A 190 -7.73 -18.30 12.17
C SER A 190 -6.51 -18.37 11.25
N THR A 191 -5.68 -17.34 11.18
CA THR A 191 -4.58 -17.27 10.22
C THR A 191 -3.21 -17.25 10.87
N GLN A 192 -2.21 -17.72 10.12
CA GLN A 192 -0.77 -17.55 10.42
C GLN A 192 -0.15 -16.41 9.58
N ALA A 193 -0.96 -15.68 8.82
CA ALA A 193 -0.50 -14.54 8.04
C ALA A 193 -0.31 -13.29 8.93
N LEU A 194 0.53 -12.38 8.46
CA LEU A 194 0.54 -11.03 9.00
C LEU A 194 -0.75 -10.32 8.57
N VAL A 195 -1.55 -9.87 9.53
CA VAL A 195 -2.78 -9.08 9.27
C VAL A 195 -2.49 -7.61 9.49
N VAL A 196 -2.81 -6.78 8.50
CA VAL A 196 -2.65 -5.32 8.51
C VAL A 196 -4.05 -4.70 8.43
N ILE A 197 -4.43 -3.96 9.46
CA ILE A 197 -5.75 -3.31 9.59
C ILE A 197 -5.56 -1.80 9.54
#